data_eab06746d880d6b6546d02d8d8b7872b
#
_entry.id   eab06746d880d6b6546d02d8d8b7872b
#
_cell.length_a   1.000
_cell.length_b   1.000
_cell.length_c   1.000
_cell.angle_alpha   90.00
_cell.angle_beta   90.00
_cell.angle_gamma   90.00
#
_symmetry.space_group_name_H-M   'P 1'
#
loop_
_entity.id
_entity.type
_entity.pdbx_description
1 polymer ?
#
loop_
_entity_poly.entity_id
_entity_poly.type
_entity_poly.pdbx_seq_one_letter_code
_entity_poly.pdbx_strand_id
1 'polypeptide(L)'
;MTQTTQLIQGYEVVIGFETHAQLQTKSKIFSRASTAFGAAPNTQASVVDMALPGTLPVMNREAVACAIKLGLALGSHIAPRTVQIGRASCRERV
;
A
#
# COMPACT_ATOMS: atom_id res chain seq x y z
N MET A 1 -5.44 -23.21 12.25
CA MET A 1 -6.67 -23.23 11.47
C MET A 1 -6.55 -24.26 10.37
N THR A 2 -7.35 -25.29 10.43
CA THR A 2 -7.31 -26.34 9.40
C THR A 2 -8.09 -25.87 8.20
N GLN A 3 -7.42 -25.69 7.09
CA GLN A 3 -8.11 -25.37 5.83
C GLN A 3 -8.46 -26.67 5.12
N THR A 4 -9.73 -26.85 4.84
CA THR A 4 -10.19 -27.98 4.04
C THR A 4 -10.22 -27.53 2.58
N THR A 5 -9.35 -28.11 1.76
CA THR A 5 -9.33 -27.82 0.32
C THR A 5 -10.39 -28.66 -0.37
N GLN A 6 -11.36 -27.99 -1.00
CA GLN A 6 -12.31 -28.64 -1.89
C GLN A 6 -11.84 -28.59 -3.33
N LEU A 7 -11.74 -29.75 -3.97
CA LEU A 7 -11.42 -29.82 -5.39
C LEU A 7 -12.72 -29.86 -6.21
N ILE A 8 -12.82 -29.00 -7.21
CA ILE A 8 -13.92 -28.99 -8.17
C ILE A 8 -13.38 -29.45 -9.50
N GLN A 9 -13.85 -30.59 -9.98
CA GLN A 9 -13.37 -31.24 -11.23
C GLN A 9 -11.85 -31.43 -11.25
N GLY A 10 -11.24 -31.72 -10.10
CA GLY A 10 -9.81 -31.93 -9.97
C GLY A 10 -9.00 -30.63 -9.83
N TYR A 11 -9.64 -29.46 -9.73
CA TYR A 11 -8.97 -28.17 -9.57
C TYR A 11 -9.23 -27.59 -8.19
N GLU A 12 -8.19 -26.96 -7.64
CA GLU A 12 -8.31 -26.16 -6.43
C GLU A 12 -8.76 -24.75 -6.79
N VAL A 13 -9.79 -24.27 -6.11
CA VAL A 13 -10.26 -22.90 -6.29
C VAL A 13 -9.52 -21.98 -5.34
N VAL A 14 -8.81 -20.99 -5.88
CA VAL A 14 -8.11 -19.97 -5.10
C VAL A 14 -8.72 -18.61 -5.44
N ILE A 15 -9.18 -17.90 -4.42
CA ILE A 15 -9.80 -16.59 -4.57
C ILE A 15 -8.99 -15.56 -3.77
N GLY A 16 -8.56 -14.50 -4.44
CA GLY A 16 -7.90 -13.37 -3.81
C GLY A 16 -8.77 -12.13 -3.84
N PHE A 17 -8.68 -11.32 -2.83
CA PHE A 17 -9.35 -10.01 -2.76
C PHE A 17 -8.33 -8.92 -2.60
N GLU A 18 -8.49 -7.84 -3.36
CA GLU A 18 -7.72 -6.61 -3.22
C GLU A 18 -8.69 -5.46 -3.02
N THR A 19 -8.43 -4.66 -2.02
CA THR A 19 -9.20 -3.45 -1.76
C THR A 19 -8.27 -2.25 -1.71
N HIS A 20 -8.75 -1.12 -2.21
CA HIS A 20 -8.01 0.13 -2.21
C HIS A 20 -8.69 1.12 -1.30
N ALA A 21 -7.91 1.70 -0.40
CA ALA A 21 -8.38 2.75 0.50
C ALA A 21 -7.53 4.00 0.32
N GLN A 22 -8.18 5.14 0.19
CA GLN A 22 -7.50 6.42 0.13
C GLN A 22 -7.49 7.03 1.53
N LEU A 23 -6.30 7.24 2.07
CA LEU A 23 -6.13 7.81 3.41
C LEU A 23 -6.35 9.32 3.41
N GLN A 24 -6.88 9.83 4.51
CA GLN A 24 -7.08 11.27 4.71
C GLN A 24 -5.80 11.93 5.22
N THR A 25 -4.75 11.88 4.44
CA THR A 25 -3.51 12.57 4.72
C THR A 25 -3.37 13.79 3.82
N LYS A 26 -2.61 14.80 4.27
CA LYS A 26 -2.40 16.04 3.49
C LYS A 26 -1.40 15.85 2.36
N SER A 27 -0.52 14.87 2.49
CA SER A 27 0.49 14.55 1.49
C SER A 27 0.54 13.05 1.20
N LYS A 28 1.13 12.69 0.08
CA LYS A 28 1.32 11.29 -0.32
C LYS A 28 2.25 10.55 0.64
N ILE A 29 2.23 9.21 0.59
CA ILE A 29 2.98 8.37 1.52
C ILE A 29 4.50 8.56 1.43
N PHE A 30 5.05 8.76 0.24
CA PHE A 30 6.49 8.91 0.02
C PHE A 30 6.89 10.25 -0.56
N SER A 31 5.96 11.20 -0.65
CA SER A 31 6.16 12.46 -1.33
C SER A 31 5.47 13.58 -0.54
N ARG A 32 6.00 14.80 -0.64
CA ARG A 32 5.36 15.98 -0.06
C ARG A 32 4.23 16.52 -0.91
N ALA A 33 3.97 15.93 -2.07
CA ALA A 33 2.89 16.37 -2.94
C ALA A 33 1.53 16.22 -2.26
N SER A 34 0.63 17.17 -2.56
CA SER A 34 -0.72 17.19 -2.01
C SER A 34 -1.53 15.99 -2.47
N THR A 35 -2.43 15.52 -1.61
CA THR A 35 -3.42 14.48 -1.92
C THR A 35 -4.81 15.05 -2.19
N ALA A 36 -4.95 16.38 -2.33
CA ALA A 36 -6.24 17.01 -2.54
C ALA A 36 -6.96 16.42 -3.75
N PHE A 37 -8.24 16.10 -3.57
CA PHE A 37 -9.06 15.53 -4.63
C PHE A 37 -9.48 16.58 -5.65
N GLY A 38 -9.52 16.19 -6.93
CA GLY A 38 -10.01 17.09 -7.99
C GLY A 38 -9.02 18.13 -8.47
N ALA A 39 -7.73 18.03 -8.13
CA ALA A 39 -6.70 18.92 -8.63
C ALA A 39 -6.49 18.76 -10.14
N ALA A 40 -5.98 19.81 -10.80
CA ALA A 40 -5.65 19.75 -12.21
C ALA A 40 -4.60 18.66 -12.50
N PRO A 41 -4.60 18.06 -13.70
CA PRO A 41 -3.63 17.02 -14.05
C PRO A 41 -2.19 17.50 -13.88
N ASN A 42 -1.32 16.63 -13.35
CA ASN A 42 0.12 16.84 -13.19
C ASN A 42 0.52 18.02 -12.26
N THR A 43 -0.38 18.48 -11.40
CA THR A 43 -0.08 19.56 -10.46
C THR A 43 0.36 19.08 -9.09
N GLN A 44 0.03 17.84 -8.74
CA GLN A 44 0.36 17.25 -7.44
C GLN A 44 1.58 16.34 -7.55
N ALA A 45 2.73 16.94 -7.83
CA ALA A 45 3.99 16.23 -7.97
C ALA A 45 5.13 17.00 -7.29
N SER A 46 6.05 16.26 -6.69
CA SER A 46 7.29 16.77 -6.10
C SER A 46 8.49 16.18 -6.83
N VAL A 47 9.70 16.60 -6.42
CA VAL A 47 10.94 16.06 -7.01
C VAL A 47 11.05 14.54 -6.86
N VAL A 48 10.52 13.97 -5.79
CA VAL A 48 10.51 12.51 -5.57
C VAL A 48 9.60 11.82 -6.57
N ASP A 49 8.41 12.39 -6.83
CA ASP A 49 7.46 11.84 -7.82
C ASP A 49 8.05 11.84 -9.24
N MET A 50 8.86 12.84 -9.55
CA MET A 50 9.52 12.95 -10.85
C MET A 50 10.81 12.12 -10.93
N ALA A 51 11.18 11.43 -9.86
CA ALA A 51 12.37 10.58 -9.79
C ALA A 51 13.66 11.32 -10.20
N LEU A 52 13.80 12.56 -9.79
CA LEU A 52 14.99 13.35 -10.11
C LEU A 52 16.24 12.78 -9.41
N PRO A 53 17.43 12.92 -10.00
CA PRO A 53 18.65 12.41 -9.39
C PRO A 53 18.90 12.98 -7.99
N GLY A 54 19.33 12.11 -7.08
CA GLY A 54 19.64 12.50 -5.70
C GLY A 54 18.44 12.59 -4.77
N THR A 55 17.23 12.32 -5.23
CA THR A 55 16.04 12.32 -4.39
C THR A 55 15.75 10.94 -3.82
N LEU A 56 15.40 10.89 -2.53
CA LEU A 56 15.02 9.66 -1.85
C LEU A 56 13.64 9.85 -1.22
N PRO A 57 12.77 8.83 -1.31
CA PRO A 57 11.45 8.90 -0.68
C PRO A 57 11.58 8.83 0.84
N VAL A 58 10.76 9.62 1.52
CA VAL A 58 10.61 9.55 2.98
C VAL A 58 9.15 9.27 3.28
N MET A 59 8.90 8.30 4.14
CA MET A 59 7.56 7.86 4.45
C MET A 59 6.78 8.90 5.27
N ASN A 60 5.53 9.15 4.88
CA ASN A 60 4.63 10.02 5.63
C ASN A 60 4.21 9.34 6.94
N ARG A 61 4.56 9.96 8.06
CA ARG A 61 4.26 9.43 9.40
C ARG A 61 2.76 9.23 9.63
N GLU A 62 1.93 10.12 9.13
CA GLU A 62 0.47 10.05 9.29
C GLU A 62 -0.13 8.86 8.55
N ALA A 63 0.39 8.55 7.35
CA ALA A 63 -0.01 7.37 6.60
C ALA A 63 0.34 6.08 7.35
N VAL A 64 1.51 6.03 7.97
CA VAL A 64 1.93 4.88 8.81
C VAL A 64 1.00 4.75 10.01
N ALA A 65 0.67 5.85 10.67
CA ALA A 65 -0.25 5.84 11.80
C ALA A 65 -1.64 5.30 11.41
N CYS A 66 -2.16 5.71 10.26
CA CYS A 66 -3.42 5.20 9.71
C CYS A 66 -3.34 3.70 9.42
N ALA A 67 -2.25 3.24 8.83
CA ALA A 67 -2.05 1.82 8.53
C ALA A 67 -1.99 0.97 9.80
N ILE A 68 -1.31 1.45 10.84
CA ILE A 68 -1.24 0.78 12.14
C ILE A 68 -2.62 0.70 12.79
N LYS A 69 -3.39 1.77 12.75
CA LYS A 69 -4.76 1.78 13.28
C LYS A 69 -5.64 0.75 12.59
N LEU A 70 -5.55 0.66 11.27
CA LEU A 70 -6.28 -0.34 10.51
C LEU A 70 -5.86 -1.76 10.88
N GLY A 71 -4.56 -2.00 10.96
CA GLY A 71 -4.02 -3.30 11.37
C GLY A 71 -4.50 -3.72 12.74
N LEU A 72 -4.48 -2.82 13.72
CA LEU A 72 -4.97 -3.09 15.07
C LEU A 72 -6.48 -3.37 15.07
N ALA A 73 -7.26 -2.64 14.30
CA ALA A 73 -8.70 -2.85 14.19
C ALA A 73 -9.05 -4.21 13.60
N LEU A 74 -8.23 -4.71 12.69
CA LEU A 74 -8.41 -6.04 12.07
C LEU A 74 -7.77 -7.18 12.88
N GLY A 75 -7.11 -6.87 13.99
CA GLY A 75 -6.39 -7.87 14.77
C GLY A 75 -5.12 -8.39 14.12
N SER A 76 -4.56 -7.64 13.20
CA SER A 76 -3.35 -8.03 12.47
C SER A 76 -2.08 -7.87 13.32
N HIS A 77 -1.06 -8.64 13.00
CA HIS A 77 0.27 -8.48 13.59
C HIS A 77 0.96 -7.26 12.97
N ILE A 78 1.43 -6.35 13.81
CA ILE A 78 2.18 -5.17 13.36
C ILE A 78 3.66 -5.47 13.42
N ALA A 79 4.31 -5.54 12.27
CA ALA A 79 5.75 -5.79 12.19
C ALA A 79 6.53 -4.55 12.64
N PRO A 80 7.54 -4.69 13.52
CA PRO A 80 8.35 -3.55 13.96
C PRO A 80 9.27 -3.04 12.86
N ARG A 81 9.55 -3.86 11.87
CA ARG A 81 10.43 -3.52 10.76
C ARG A 81 9.86 -4.06 9.45
N THR A 82 9.81 -3.21 8.43
CA THR A 82 9.35 -3.59 7.09
C THR A 82 10.30 -3.07 6.03
N VAL A 83 10.30 -3.73 4.88
CA VAL A 83 11.04 -3.28 3.70
C VAL A 83 10.03 -2.92 2.63
N GLN A 84 10.12 -1.69 2.10
CA GLN A 84 9.24 -1.22 1.05
C GLN A 84 9.86 -1.50 -0.32
N ILE A 85 9.12 -2.16 -1.17
CA ILE A 85 9.52 -2.54 -2.52
C ILE A 85 8.48 -1.98 -3.50
N GLY A 86 8.89 -1.71 -4.72
CA GLY A 86 7.96 -1.25 -5.74
C GLY A 86 6.84 -2.28 -5.97
N ARG A 87 5.66 -1.81 -6.34
CA ARG A 87 4.46 -2.65 -6.50
C ARG A 87 4.69 -3.89 -7.36
N ALA A 88 5.43 -3.76 -8.44
CA ALA A 88 5.73 -4.89 -9.32
C ALA A 88 6.58 -5.96 -8.63
N SER A 89 7.48 -5.54 -7.72
CA SER A 89 8.33 -6.46 -6.95
C SER A 89 7.59 -7.13 -5.80
N CYS A 90 6.49 -6.56 -5.34
CA CYS A 90 5.65 -7.12 -4.28
C CYS A 90 4.68 -8.19 -4.80
N ARG A 91 4.71 -8.46 -6.10
CA ARG A 91 3.82 -9.45 -6.69
C ARG A 91 4.11 -10.83 -6.12
N GLU A 92 3.08 -11.42 -5.53
CA GLU A 92 3.17 -12.76 -4.98
C GLU A 92 3.28 -13.80 -6.09
N ARG A 93 4.14 -14.77 -5.88
CA ARG A 93 4.22 -15.93 -6.75
C ARG A 93 3.28 -17.01 -6.22
N VAL A 94 2.40 -17.38 -7.06
CA VAL A 94 1.48 -18.47 -6.77
C VAL A 94 2.04 -19.79 -7.30
#